data_59248387a242beb206a1e7d524b2ddd5
#
_entry.id   59248387a242beb206a1e7d524b2ddd5
#
_cell.length_a   1.000
_cell.length_b   1.000
_cell.length_c   1.000
_cell.angle_alpha   90.00
_cell.angle_beta   90.00
_cell.angle_gamma   90.00
#
_symmetry.space_group_name_H-M   'P 1'
#
loop_
_entity.id
_entity.type
_entity.pdbx_description
1 polymer ?
#
loop_
_entity_poly.entity_id
_entity_poly.type
_entity_poly.pdbx_seq_one_letter_code
_entity_poly.pdbx_strand_id
1 'polypeptide(L)'
;MKTQFPPKHVLGAVVVAAALLLGACGNSSTDSAKSDASTTTAAPRTLKIVVTNDDGYDSDGLNAITEALRAQPNVEVTVVAPATQQSGKGGTVTGGMLSATDLKTKGGYPVKAVAGTPADAMIWAIEQKGVNFTPDFVVSGINAGANLGPVVDLSGTVGAARAAVQRGIPAMATSNGAIAGPFAFTESAKVVIEWFKKNRDAIANGTIDKTQVFNLNIPTCATGAVRGEVVVPISTTDTSFLTKQPDCMSTIAAPNNDVAAYMVGFAALSMLSAKPAP
;
A
#
# COMPACT_ATOMS: atom_id res chain seq x y z
N MET A 1 10.92 25.40 52.27
CA MET A 1 12.34 25.80 52.33
C MET A 1 12.74 26.31 50.95
N LYS A 2 13.05 27.58 50.86
CA LYS A 2 13.49 28.33 49.66
C LYS A 2 14.97 28.07 49.42
N THR A 3 15.38 28.01 48.14
CA THR A 3 16.63 28.61 47.65
C THR A 3 16.61 28.61 46.13
N GLN A 4 16.62 29.56 45.61
CA GLN A 4 16.89 30.70 44.73
C GLN A 4 18.23 30.56 43.97
N PHE A 5 18.16 30.97 42.71
CA PHE A 5 19.16 31.19 41.64
C PHE A 5 20.42 32.00 42.05
N PRO A 6 21.47 32.13 41.18
CA PRO A 6 21.43 33.11 40.09
C PRO A 6 22.25 32.77 38.79
N PRO A 7 22.23 33.69 37.77
CA PRO A 7 22.78 33.49 36.46
C PRO A 7 24.20 34.07 36.30
N LYS A 8 24.94 33.69 35.24
CA LYS A 8 26.13 34.42 34.80
C LYS A 8 26.13 34.64 33.28
N HIS A 9 26.07 35.92 32.93
CA HIS A 9 26.43 36.48 31.64
C HIS A 9 27.95 36.56 31.50
N VAL A 10 28.48 36.30 30.30
CA VAL A 10 29.80 36.77 29.89
C VAL A 10 29.68 37.30 28.46
N LEU A 11 29.92 38.59 28.36
CA LEU A 11 30.17 39.40 27.15
C LEU A 11 31.65 39.29 26.78
N GLY A 12 31.96 39.35 25.49
CA GLY A 12 33.34 39.58 25.00
C GLY A 12 33.32 39.61 23.45
N ALA A 13 33.28 40.69 22.95
CA ALA A 13 34.13 41.75 22.41
C ALA A 13 34.63 41.46 20.98
N VAL A 14 34.26 42.40 20.14
CA VAL A 14 34.57 42.63 18.72
C VAL A 14 36.06 43.01 18.56
N VAL A 15 36.71 42.52 17.49
CA VAL A 15 37.87 43.17 16.88
C VAL A 15 37.70 43.25 15.36
N VAL A 16 37.62 44.49 14.89
CA VAL A 16 37.67 44.93 13.50
C VAL A 16 39.14 45.13 13.11
N ALA A 17 39.56 44.58 11.99
CA ALA A 17 40.81 44.97 11.33
C ALA A 17 40.53 45.19 9.83
N ALA A 18 40.54 46.44 9.43
CA ALA A 18 40.55 46.92 8.07
C ALA A 18 41.97 46.92 7.54
N ALA A 19 42.15 46.39 6.34
CA ALA A 19 43.35 46.67 5.53
C ALA A 19 42.92 46.94 4.08
N LEU A 20 43.08 48.21 3.72
CA LEU A 20 43.04 48.70 2.32
C LEU A 20 44.37 48.43 1.68
N LEU A 21 44.37 47.89 0.47
CA LEU A 21 45.45 48.02 -0.52
C LEU A 21 44.83 48.15 -1.90
N LEU A 22 45.07 49.32 -2.51
CA LEU A 22 44.85 49.65 -3.94
C LEU A 22 45.89 48.95 -4.81
N GLY A 23 45.48 48.51 -6.00
CA GLY A 23 46.46 48.13 -7.01
C GLY A 23 45.88 47.56 -8.30
N ALA A 24 45.84 48.41 -9.33
CA ALA A 24 46.07 48.17 -10.75
C ALA A 24 45.04 47.43 -11.62
N CYS A 25 44.60 48.17 -12.65
CA CYS A 25 43.86 47.76 -13.84
C CYS A 25 44.56 46.61 -14.60
N GLY A 26 43.76 45.62 -14.98
CA GLY A 26 44.10 44.62 -15.97
C GLY A 26 42.79 44.17 -16.65
N ASN A 27 42.57 44.65 -17.87
CA ASN A 27 41.49 44.30 -18.76
C ASN A 27 41.70 42.86 -19.26
N SER A 28 40.89 41.92 -18.86
CA SER A 28 40.83 40.59 -19.47
C SER A 28 39.37 40.14 -19.52
N SER A 29 38.84 40.13 -20.72
CA SER A 29 37.57 39.53 -21.07
C SER A 29 37.58 38.05 -20.70
N THR A 30 36.92 37.69 -19.62
CA THR A 30 36.61 36.28 -19.31
C THR A 30 35.16 36.02 -19.63
N ASP A 31 34.92 35.31 -20.73
CA ASP A 31 33.69 34.66 -21.03
C ASP A 31 33.27 33.83 -19.80
N SER A 32 32.21 34.31 -19.13
CA SER A 32 31.55 33.51 -18.11
C SER A 32 30.76 32.41 -18.82
N ALA A 33 31.39 31.26 -19.00
CA ALA A 33 30.67 30.04 -19.34
C ALA A 33 29.64 29.76 -18.22
N LYS A 34 28.38 30.10 -18.47
CA LYS A 34 27.25 29.57 -17.73
C LYS A 34 27.29 28.05 -17.86
N SER A 35 27.71 27.38 -16.84
CA SER A 35 27.49 25.95 -16.69
C SER A 35 25.98 25.77 -16.49
N ASP A 36 25.27 25.54 -17.59
CA ASP A 36 23.93 24.96 -17.54
C ASP A 36 24.09 23.56 -16.94
N ALA A 37 23.90 23.47 -15.64
CA ALA A 37 23.71 22.19 -14.97
C ALA A 37 22.38 21.61 -15.50
N SER A 38 22.47 20.91 -16.63
CA SER A 38 21.38 20.08 -17.15
C SER A 38 21.11 19.03 -16.08
N THR A 39 20.09 19.27 -15.27
CA THR A 39 19.55 18.26 -14.36
C THR A 39 18.92 17.18 -15.24
N THR A 40 19.70 16.22 -15.66
CA THR A 40 19.21 15.02 -16.32
C THR A 40 18.36 14.27 -15.28
N THR A 41 17.06 14.54 -15.26
CA THR A 41 16.13 13.76 -14.46
C THR A 41 16.16 12.33 -15.02
N ALA A 42 16.79 11.41 -14.29
CA ALA A 42 16.80 10.01 -14.65
C ALA A 42 15.35 9.53 -14.87
N ALA A 43 15.14 8.71 -15.91
CA ALA A 43 13.83 8.16 -16.18
C ALA A 43 13.30 7.43 -14.93
N PRO A 44 12.01 7.57 -14.59
CA PRO A 44 11.44 6.94 -13.41
C PRO A 44 11.65 5.42 -13.47
N ARG A 45 12.12 4.83 -12.36
CA ARG A 45 12.34 3.39 -12.23
C ARG A 45 11.02 2.62 -12.44
N THR A 46 11.06 1.52 -13.17
CA THR A 46 9.92 0.59 -13.28
C THR A 46 9.73 -0.14 -11.96
N LEU A 47 8.50 -0.11 -11.43
CA LEU A 47 8.10 -0.81 -10.22
C LEU A 47 7.59 -2.20 -10.57
N LYS A 48 8.09 -3.22 -9.87
CA LYS A 48 7.68 -4.62 -10.01
C LYS A 48 6.66 -4.96 -8.93
N ILE A 49 5.40 -5.06 -9.32
CA ILE A 49 4.27 -5.29 -8.41
C ILE A 49 3.80 -6.73 -8.56
N VAL A 50 3.70 -7.44 -7.45
CA VAL A 50 3.02 -8.74 -7.41
C VAL A 50 1.57 -8.53 -6.98
N VAL A 51 0.64 -9.10 -7.74
CA VAL A 51 -0.80 -9.11 -7.43
C VAL A 51 -1.21 -10.52 -7.05
N THR A 52 -1.96 -10.64 -5.97
CA THR A 52 -2.52 -11.90 -5.45
C THR A 52 -3.92 -11.67 -4.88
N ASN A 53 -4.57 -12.73 -4.37
CA ASN A 53 -5.86 -12.66 -3.66
C ASN A 53 -6.15 -13.96 -2.92
N ASP A 54 -7.38 -14.15 -2.43
CA ASP A 54 -7.92 -15.41 -1.92
C ASP A 54 -9.17 -15.90 -2.67
N ASP A 55 -9.74 -15.09 -3.58
CA ASP A 55 -10.88 -15.48 -4.40
C ASP A 55 -10.51 -16.41 -5.58
N GLY A 56 -9.20 -16.57 -5.85
CA GLY A 56 -8.70 -17.38 -6.96
C GLY A 56 -8.27 -16.57 -8.19
N TYR A 57 -7.48 -17.23 -9.06
CA TYR A 57 -6.77 -16.59 -10.18
C TYR A 57 -7.67 -15.93 -11.23
N ASP A 58 -8.93 -16.36 -11.37
CA ASP A 58 -9.89 -15.90 -12.38
C ASP A 58 -10.99 -14.97 -11.81
N SER A 59 -10.82 -14.49 -10.55
CA SER A 59 -11.80 -13.63 -9.90
C SER A 59 -11.84 -12.22 -10.50
N ASP A 60 -13.03 -11.60 -10.44
CA ASP A 60 -13.26 -10.25 -10.95
C ASP A 60 -12.42 -9.18 -10.26
N GLY A 61 -12.28 -9.29 -8.94
CA GLY A 61 -11.51 -8.33 -8.14
C GLY A 61 -10.01 -8.38 -8.46
N LEU A 62 -9.44 -9.58 -8.60
CA LEU A 62 -8.05 -9.76 -9.03
C LEU A 62 -7.82 -9.17 -10.42
N ASN A 63 -8.74 -9.45 -11.34
CA ASN A 63 -8.66 -8.91 -12.69
C ASN A 63 -8.72 -7.38 -12.70
N ALA A 64 -9.66 -6.78 -11.96
CA ALA A 64 -9.83 -5.33 -11.92
C ALA A 64 -8.56 -4.60 -11.45
N ILE A 65 -7.94 -5.07 -10.35
CA ILE A 65 -6.73 -4.44 -9.84
C ILE A 65 -5.50 -4.71 -10.72
N THR A 66 -5.41 -5.89 -11.33
CA THR A 66 -4.36 -6.23 -12.29
C THR A 66 -4.37 -5.25 -13.46
N GLU A 67 -5.52 -5.06 -14.11
CA GLU A 67 -5.64 -4.15 -15.25
C GLU A 67 -5.39 -2.69 -14.85
N ALA A 68 -5.88 -2.26 -13.69
CA ALA A 68 -5.67 -0.89 -13.21
C ALA A 68 -4.19 -0.59 -12.92
N LEU A 69 -3.43 -1.52 -12.35
CA LEU A 69 -1.99 -1.37 -12.10
C LEU A 69 -1.18 -1.42 -13.39
N ARG A 70 -1.50 -2.32 -14.32
CA ARG A 70 -0.85 -2.40 -15.64
C ARG A 70 -0.99 -1.13 -16.47
N ALA A 71 -2.07 -0.41 -16.29
CA ALA A 71 -2.31 0.87 -16.96
C ALA A 71 -1.44 2.01 -16.41
N GLN A 72 -0.72 1.81 -15.29
CA GLN A 72 0.13 2.86 -14.73
C GLN A 72 1.49 2.91 -15.45
N PRO A 73 2.04 4.10 -15.70
CA PRO A 73 3.35 4.23 -16.33
C PRO A 73 4.45 3.63 -15.45
N ASN A 74 5.42 2.96 -16.07
CA ASN A 74 6.57 2.33 -15.37
C ASN A 74 6.12 1.41 -14.23
N VAL A 75 5.14 0.55 -14.48
CA VAL A 75 4.68 -0.54 -13.61
C VAL A 75 4.69 -1.83 -14.40
N GLU A 76 5.36 -2.83 -13.86
CA GLU A 76 5.34 -4.22 -14.31
C GLU A 76 4.56 -5.06 -13.30
N VAL A 77 3.52 -5.72 -13.75
CA VAL A 77 2.66 -6.55 -12.89
C VAL A 77 2.97 -8.02 -13.15
N THR A 78 3.14 -8.77 -12.06
CA THR A 78 3.16 -10.24 -12.08
C THR A 78 2.04 -10.74 -11.20
N VAL A 79 1.18 -11.61 -11.73
CA VAL A 79 0.06 -12.19 -10.97
C VAL A 79 0.44 -13.57 -10.48
N VAL A 80 0.34 -13.76 -9.15
CA VAL A 80 0.55 -15.05 -8.48
C VAL A 80 -0.60 -15.22 -7.49
N ALA A 81 -1.51 -16.14 -7.75
CA ALA A 81 -2.73 -16.29 -6.98
C ALA A 81 -3.06 -17.77 -6.71
N PRO A 82 -3.87 -18.10 -5.71
CA PRO A 82 -4.37 -19.46 -5.53
C PRO A 82 -5.10 -19.98 -6.77
N ALA A 83 -4.91 -21.26 -7.06
CA ALA A 83 -5.58 -21.93 -8.17
C ALA A 83 -7.10 -22.05 -7.99
N THR A 84 -7.59 -21.93 -6.76
CA THR A 84 -9.01 -22.00 -6.38
C THR A 84 -9.33 -20.97 -5.30
N GLN A 85 -10.63 -20.74 -5.08
CA GLN A 85 -11.14 -19.92 -4.00
C GLN A 85 -10.70 -20.44 -2.62
N GLN A 86 -10.18 -19.56 -1.75
CA GLN A 86 -9.54 -19.86 -0.47
C GLN A 86 -10.01 -18.94 0.67
N SER A 87 -11.21 -18.35 0.59
CA SER A 87 -11.74 -17.48 1.66
C SER A 87 -11.77 -18.19 3.02
N GLY A 88 -11.53 -17.42 4.08
CA GLY A 88 -11.52 -17.92 5.45
C GLY A 88 -10.25 -18.69 5.85
N LYS A 89 -9.22 -18.73 5.00
CA LYS A 89 -7.95 -19.41 5.31
C LYS A 89 -6.99 -18.56 6.15
N GLY A 90 -7.26 -17.26 6.31
CA GLY A 90 -6.37 -16.38 7.08
C GLY A 90 -4.93 -16.44 6.59
N GLY A 91 -4.00 -16.52 7.53
CA GLY A 91 -2.57 -16.70 7.24
C GLY A 91 -2.11 -18.16 7.20
N THR A 92 -3.01 -19.13 6.97
CA THR A 92 -2.67 -20.56 6.94
C THR A 92 -1.65 -20.86 5.85
N VAL A 93 -0.62 -21.63 6.23
CA VAL A 93 0.43 -22.14 5.34
C VAL A 93 0.35 -23.66 5.34
N THR A 94 0.35 -24.28 4.15
CA THR A 94 0.29 -25.75 4.03
C THR A 94 1.67 -26.39 4.16
N GLY A 95 2.74 -25.63 3.83
CA GLY A 95 4.12 -26.09 3.88
C GLY A 95 4.52 -26.98 2.70
N GLY A 96 5.81 -27.33 2.65
CA GLY A 96 6.39 -28.18 1.60
C GLY A 96 6.63 -27.44 0.28
N MET A 97 6.92 -28.23 -0.77
CA MET A 97 7.10 -27.69 -2.12
C MET A 97 5.75 -27.41 -2.76
N LEU A 98 5.55 -26.16 -3.14
CA LEU A 98 4.34 -25.71 -3.82
C LEU A 98 4.50 -25.80 -5.33
N SER A 99 3.41 -26.07 -6.03
CA SER A 99 3.36 -26.06 -7.50
C SER A 99 2.47 -24.95 -8.02
N ALA A 100 2.81 -24.45 -9.20
CA ALA A 100 1.99 -23.46 -9.90
C ALA A 100 1.77 -23.88 -11.35
N THR A 101 0.61 -23.54 -11.87
CA THR A 101 0.22 -23.76 -13.28
C THR A 101 0.14 -22.42 -13.98
N ASP A 102 0.64 -22.35 -15.21
CA ASP A 102 0.51 -21.16 -16.04
C ASP A 102 -0.90 -21.10 -16.62
N LEU A 103 -1.66 -20.13 -16.16
CA LEU A 103 -3.04 -19.86 -16.56
C LEU A 103 -3.19 -18.39 -16.99
N LYS A 104 -4.44 -17.97 -17.17
CA LYS A 104 -4.78 -16.56 -17.46
C LYS A 104 -5.86 -16.09 -16.50
N THR A 105 -5.77 -14.82 -16.09
CA THR A 105 -6.85 -14.14 -15.36
C THR A 105 -8.09 -14.06 -16.24
N LYS A 106 -9.22 -13.66 -15.68
CA LYS A 106 -10.47 -13.45 -16.43
C LYS A 106 -10.31 -12.50 -17.62
N GLY A 107 -9.43 -11.50 -17.51
CA GLY A 107 -9.07 -10.56 -18.58
C GLY A 107 -8.02 -11.07 -19.58
N GLY A 108 -7.55 -12.31 -19.43
CA GLY A 108 -6.57 -12.93 -20.33
C GLY A 108 -5.10 -12.63 -19.96
N TYR A 109 -4.80 -11.99 -18.84
CA TYR A 109 -3.44 -11.71 -18.41
C TYR A 109 -2.77 -12.96 -17.80
N PRO A 110 -1.46 -13.20 -18.04
CA PRO A 110 -0.77 -14.36 -17.49
C PRO A 110 -0.81 -14.38 -15.95
N VAL A 111 -1.06 -15.53 -15.37
CA VAL A 111 -1.04 -15.78 -13.93
C VAL A 111 -0.39 -17.11 -13.59
N LYS A 112 0.39 -17.13 -12.52
CA LYS A 112 0.87 -18.34 -11.86
C LYS A 112 -0.18 -18.77 -10.83
N ALA A 113 -0.98 -19.77 -11.17
CA ALA A 113 -2.01 -20.31 -10.29
C ALA A 113 -1.39 -21.37 -9.35
N VAL A 114 -1.23 -21.01 -8.09
CA VAL A 114 -0.55 -21.84 -7.07
C VAL A 114 -1.54 -22.81 -6.42
N ALA A 115 -1.15 -24.07 -6.34
CA ALA A 115 -1.90 -25.09 -5.60
C ALA A 115 -1.65 -24.94 -4.09
N GLY A 116 -2.34 -24.00 -3.46
CA GLY A 116 -2.15 -23.65 -2.06
C GLY A 116 -3.05 -22.52 -1.59
N THR A 117 -2.80 -22.07 -0.35
CA THR A 117 -3.49 -20.94 0.27
C THR A 117 -2.97 -19.60 -0.29
N PRO A 118 -3.61 -18.45 0.02
CA PRO A 118 -3.09 -17.14 -0.34
C PRO A 118 -1.69 -16.85 0.23
N ALA A 119 -1.42 -17.28 1.46
CA ALA A 119 -0.09 -17.19 2.07
C ALA A 119 0.93 -18.08 1.33
N ASP A 120 0.52 -19.29 0.91
CA ASP A 120 1.36 -20.18 0.10
C ASP A 120 1.71 -19.55 -1.25
N ALA A 121 0.78 -18.84 -1.89
CA ALA A 121 1.06 -18.15 -3.15
C ALA A 121 2.20 -17.13 -2.98
N MET A 122 2.25 -16.42 -1.86
CA MET A 122 3.35 -15.49 -1.56
C MET A 122 4.65 -16.20 -1.19
N ILE A 123 4.58 -17.31 -0.45
CA ILE A 123 5.75 -18.16 -0.16
C ILE A 123 6.34 -18.71 -1.45
N TRP A 124 5.50 -19.24 -2.33
CA TRP A 124 5.94 -19.74 -3.64
C TRP A 124 6.59 -18.64 -4.47
N ALA A 125 5.97 -17.47 -4.54
CA ALA A 125 6.50 -16.36 -5.31
C ALA A 125 7.86 -15.88 -4.81
N ILE A 126 8.02 -15.70 -3.50
CA ILE A 126 9.16 -15.00 -2.89
C ILE A 126 10.26 -15.99 -2.47
N GLU A 127 9.92 -17.02 -1.69
CA GLU A 127 10.92 -17.95 -1.13
C GLU A 127 11.27 -19.09 -2.09
N GLN A 128 10.28 -19.65 -2.77
CA GLN A 128 10.51 -20.75 -3.73
C GLN A 128 10.86 -20.25 -5.13
N LYS A 129 11.17 -18.93 -5.24
CA LYS A 129 11.62 -18.28 -6.47
C LYS A 129 10.66 -18.44 -7.64
N GLY A 130 9.38 -18.45 -7.36
CA GLY A 130 8.31 -18.45 -8.37
C GLY A 130 8.33 -17.19 -9.25
N VAL A 131 8.87 -16.09 -8.72
CA VAL A 131 9.29 -14.91 -9.47
C VAL A 131 10.81 -14.74 -9.34
N ASN A 132 11.48 -14.24 -10.39
CA ASN A 132 12.93 -14.09 -10.46
C ASN A 132 13.44 -12.71 -10.02
N PHE A 133 12.64 -11.99 -9.25
CA PHE A 133 12.92 -10.64 -8.74
C PHE A 133 12.34 -10.47 -7.33
N THR A 134 12.83 -9.46 -6.62
CA THR A 134 12.21 -9.00 -5.38
C THR A 134 11.09 -8.01 -5.72
N PRO A 135 9.84 -8.25 -5.33
CA PRO A 135 8.76 -7.29 -5.55
C PRO A 135 9.02 -5.96 -4.83
N ASP A 136 8.68 -4.85 -5.47
CA ASP A 136 8.70 -3.54 -4.83
C ASP A 136 7.49 -3.34 -3.92
N PHE A 137 6.38 -3.98 -4.28
CA PHE A 137 5.12 -3.94 -3.52
C PHE A 137 4.25 -5.15 -3.86
N VAL A 138 3.44 -5.58 -2.92
CA VAL A 138 2.42 -6.63 -3.12
C VAL A 138 1.03 -6.02 -2.94
N VAL A 139 0.11 -6.31 -3.86
CA VAL A 139 -1.32 -6.00 -3.71
C VAL A 139 -2.09 -7.31 -3.64
N SER A 140 -2.73 -7.55 -2.50
CA SER A 140 -3.63 -8.69 -2.29
C SER A 140 -5.08 -8.22 -2.39
N GLY A 141 -5.82 -8.71 -3.36
CA GLY A 141 -7.22 -8.36 -3.61
C GLY A 141 -7.52 -8.13 -5.11
N ILE A 142 -8.62 -7.47 -5.44
CA ILE A 142 -9.62 -6.84 -4.53
C ILE A 142 -10.58 -7.94 -4.06
N ASN A 143 -10.65 -8.17 -2.76
CA ASN A 143 -11.52 -9.20 -2.19
C ASN A 143 -12.99 -8.88 -2.36
N ALA A 144 -13.79 -9.91 -2.61
CA ALA A 144 -15.25 -9.84 -2.61
C ALA A 144 -15.79 -9.89 -1.17
N GLY A 145 -15.95 -8.73 -0.56
CA GLY A 145 -16.39 -8.55 0.83
C GLY A 145 -15.33 -7.86 1.69
N ALA A 146 -15.79 -6.96 2.57
CA ALA A 146 -14.91 -6.18 3.43
C ALA A 146 -14.22 -7.05 4.51
N ASN A 147 -12.96 -6.76 4.79
CA ASN A 147 -12.14 -7.37 5.82
C ASN A 147 -11.81 -6.34 6.90
N LEU A 148 -12.78 -6.11 7.79
CA LEU A 148 -12.78 -5.06 8.82
C LEU A 148 -12.87 -5.64 10.23
N GLY A 149 -12.45 -4.86 11.20
CA GLY A 149 -12.63 -5.17 12.62
C GLY A 149 -12.08 -6.56 12.99
N PRO A 150 -12.83 -7.33 13.79
CA PRO A 150 -12.34 -8.62 14.31
C PRO A 150 -12.19 -9.73 13.25
N VAL A 151 -12.69 -9.53 12.01
CA VAL A 151 -12.59 -10.58 10.98
C VAL A 151 -11.32 -10.50 10.16
N VAL A 152 -10.46 -9.49 10.35
CA VAL A 152 -9.21 -9.32 9.59
C VAL A 152 -8.29 -10.55 9.67
N ASP A 153 -8.29 -11.27 10.79
CA ASP A 153 -7.42 -12.42 11.00
C ASP A 153 -7.93 -13.71 10.33
N LEU A 154 -9.20 -13.73 9.92
CA LEU A 154 -9.80 -14.80 9.15
C LEU A 154 -9.58 -14.63 7.64
N SER A 155 -9.22 -13.44 7.19
CA SER A 155 -9.10 -13.07 5.79
C SER A 155 -7.87 -13.69 5.13
N GLY A 156 -8.07 -14.44 4.05
CA GLY A 156 -6.98 -14.92 3.19
C GLY A 156 -6.29 -13.78 2.44
N THR A 157 -7.03 -12.73 2.07
CA THR A 157 -6.51 -11.49 1.45
C THR A 157 -5.48 -10.83 2.38
N VAL A 158 -5.83 -10.63 3.67
CA VAL A 158 -4.92 -10.10 4.69
C VAL A 158 -3.78 -11.07 4.96
N GLY A 159 -4.07 -12.39 4.98
CA GLY A 159 -3.07 -13.44 5.17
C GLY A 159 -1.96 -13.42 4.12
N ALA A 160 -2.30 -13.25 2.84
CA ALA A 160 -1.32 -13.11 1.77
C ALA A 160 -0.46 -11.84 1.93
N ALA A 161 -1.08 -10.69 2.23
CA ALA A 161 -0.35 -9.45 2.48
C ALA A 161 0.60 -9.57 3.69
N ARG A 162 0.16 -10.19 4.79
CA ARG A 162 1.02 -10.50 5.93
C ARG A 162 2.19 -11.41 5.57
N ALA A 163 1.95 -12.43 4.74
CA ALA A 163 3.01 -13.32 4.27
C ALA A 163 4.10 -12.56 3.49
N ALA A 164 3.74 -11.55 2.70
CA ALA A 164 4.68 -10.66 2.02
C ALA A 164 5.45 -9.77 3.03
N VAL A 165 4.74 -9.11 3.97
CA VAL A 165 5.36 -8.24 4.99
C VAL A 165 6.31 -9.02 5.89
N GLN A 166 5.99 -10.23 6.29
CA GLN A 166 6.89 -11.11 7.06
C GLN A 166 8.21 -11.42 6.32
N ARG A 167 8.23 -11.24 4.99
CA ARG A 167 9.40 -11.40 4.12
C ARG A 167 10.06 -10.08 3.73
N GLY A 168 9.68 -9.00 4.40
CA GLY A 168 10.24 -7.67 4.18
C GLY A 168 9.75 -6.97 2.92
N ILE A 169 8.69 -7.45 2.28
CA ILE A 169 8.07 -6.84 1.11
C ILE A 169 6.85 -6.03 1.57
N PRO A 170 6.78 -4.73 1.31
CA PRO A 170 5.61 -3.92 1.68
C PRO A 170 4.37 -4.40 0.93
N ALA A 171 3.22 -4.42 1.61
CA ALA A 171 2.02 -5.01 1.03
C ALA A 171 0.73 -4.32 1.46
N MET A 172 -0.24 -4.30 0.54
CA MET A 172 -1.62 -3.90 0.77
C MET A 172 -2.55 -5.11 0.65
N ALA A 173 -3.49 -5.21 1.60
CA ALA A 173 -4.71 -5.99 1.45
C ALA A 173 -5.84 -5.02 1.06
N THR A 174 -6.62 -5.33 0.04
CA THR A 174 -7.72 -4.46 -0.38
C THR A 174 -9.00 -5.26 -0.62
N SER A 175 -10.12 -4.69 -0.20
CA SER A 175 -11.42 -5.35 -0.18
C SER A 175 -12.53 -4.39 -0.59
N ASN A 176 -13.59 -4.90 -1.20
CA ASN A 176 -14.73 -4.11 -1.64
C ASN A 176 -16.05 -4.74 -1.27
N GLY A 177 -17.00 -3.88 -0.90
CA GLY A 177 -18.40 -4.24 -0.72
C GLY A 177 -18.71 -5.00 0.56
N ALA A 178 -20.00 -5.21 0.81
CA ALA A 178 -20.47 -6.12 1.86
C ALA A 178 -20.24 -7.58 1.44
N ILE A 179 -20.27 -8.52 2.39
CA ILE A 179 -19.99 -9.94 2.14
C ILE A 179 -20.88 -10.53 1.04
N ALA A 180 -22.14 -10.11 0.94
CA ALA A 180 -23.08 -10.59 -0.07
C ALA A 180 -23.11 -9.72 -1.35
N GLY A 181 -22.21 -8.73 -1.49
CA GLY A 181 -22.27 -7.74 -2.57
C GLY A 181 -23.36 -6.66 -2.38
N PRO A 182 -23.62 -5.83 -3.36
CA PRO A 182 -22.94 -5.81 -4.65
C PRO A 182 -21.47 -5.39 -4.56
N PHE A 183 -20.69 -5.75 -5.59
CA PHE A 183 -19.26 -5.40 -5.68
C PHE A 183 -19.02 -4.38 -6.80
N ALA A 184 -18.17 -3.39 -6.51
CA ALA A 184 -17.79 -2.33 -7.45
C ALA A 184 -16.27 -2.33 -7.67
N PHE A 185 -15.73 -3.45 -8.17
CA PHE A 185 -14.28 -3.67 -8.28
C PHE A 185 -13.56 -2.62 -9.13
N THR A 186 -14.18 -2.18 -10.25
CA THR A 186 -13.59 -1.13 -11.10
C THR A 186 -13.45 0.20 -10.35
N GLU A 187 -14.47 0.59 -9.60
CA GLU A 187 -14.43 1.83 -8.81
C GLU A 187 -13.44 1.69 -7.64
N SER A 188 -13.40 0.53 -7.01
CA SER A 188 -12.44 0.25 -5.94
C SER A 188 -11.00 0.25 -6.46
N ALA A 189 -10.75 -0.29 -7.64
CA ALA A 189 -9.43 -0.23 -8.26
C ALA A 189 -8.96 1.23 -8.46
N LYS A 190 -9.86 2.17 -8.79
CA LYS A 190 -9.52 3.61 -8.88
C LYS A 190 -9.05 4.15 -7.53
N VAL A 191 -9.71 3.80 -6.43
CA VAL A 191 -9.30 4.22 -5.07
C VAL A 191 -7.92 3.66 -4.72
N VAL A 192 -7.68 2.37 -5.01
CA VAL A 192 -6.35 1.75 -4.81
C VAL A 192 -5.29 2.45 -5.64
N ILE A 193 -5.58 2.80 -6.90
CA ILE A 193 -4.63 3.51 -7.77
C ILE A 193 -4.34 4.92 -7.25
N GLU A 194 -5.32 5.64 -6.72
CA GLU A 194 -5.07 6.96 -6.10
C GLU A 194 -4.14 6.84 -4.88
N TRP A 195 -4.35 5.82 -4.03
CA TRP A 195 -3.42 5.51 -2.94
C TRP A 195 -2.03 5.17 -3.47
N PHE A 196 -1.93 4.30 -4.48
CA PHE A 196 -0.67 3.90 -5.09
C PHE A 196 0.10 5.11 -5.66
N LYS A 197 -0.58 6.02 -6.36
CA LYS A 197 0.03 7.24 -6.91
C LYS A 197 0.61 8.13 -5.80
N LYS A 198 -0.12 8.31 -4.70
CA LYS A 198 0.34 9.10 -3.53
C LYS A 198 1.59 8.50 -2.88
N ASN A 199 1.72 7.18 -2.90
CA ASN A 199 2.81 6.45 -2.24
C ASN A 199 3.90 5.96 -3.20
N ARG A 200 3.78 6.26 -4.49
CA ARG A 200 4.65 5.75 -5.54
C ARG A 200 6.14 5.99 -5.27
N ASP A 201 6.50 7.20 -4.88
CA ASP A 201 7.90 7.56 -4.62
C ASP A 201 8.44 6.84 -3.39
N ALA A 202 7.64 6.67 -2.35
CA ALA A 202 8.02 5.91 -1.18
C ALA A 202 8.24 4.42 -1.51
N ILE A 203 7.40 3.83 -2.38
CA ILE A 203 7.58 2.47 -2.90
C ILE A 203 8.87 2.41 -3.73
N ALA A 204 9.07 3.35 -4.66
CA ALA A 204 10.23 3.37 -5.55
C ALA A 204 11.55 3.51 -4.80
N ASN A 205 11.57 4.30 -3.74
CA ASN A 205 12.75 4.58 -2.92
C ASN A 205 12.92 3.59 -1.75
N GLY A 206 11.98 2.65 -1.55
CA GLY A 206 12.00 1.67 -0.47
C GLY A 206 11.79 2.26 0.93
N THR A 207 11.22 3.48 1.02
CA THR A 207 10.91 4.19 2.28
C THR A 207 9.50 3.94 2.80
N ILE A 208 8.65 3.27 2.00
CA ILE A 208 7.33 2.85 2.45
C ILE A 208 7.45 1.84 3.61
N ASP A 209 6.50 1.91 4.55
CA ASP A 209 6.49 0.95 5.66
C ASP A 209 6.34 -0.48 5.14
N LYS A 210 7.23 -1.35 5.58
CA LYS A 210 7.26 -2.79 5.26
C LYS A 210 7.15 -3.67 6.51
N THR A 211 6.72 -3.08 7.63
CA THR A 211 6.53 -3.78 8.90
C THR A 211 5.06 -4.03 9.21
N GLN A 212 4.17 -3.33 8.50
CA GLN A 212 2.72 -3.42 8.64
C GLN A 212 2.05 -3.62 7.29
N VAL A 213 0.85 -4.21 7.31
CA VAL A 213 -0.01 -4.35 6.13
C VAL A 213 -0.90 -3.11 6.03
N PHE A 214 -0.95 -2.51 4.87
CA PHE A 214 -1.96 -1.50 4.50
C PHE A 214 -3.27 -2.22 4.21
N ASN A 215 -4.26 -2.17 5.11
CA ASN A 215 -5.56 -2.81 4.91
C ASN A 215 -6.60 -1.78 4.47
N LEU A 216 -6.90 -1.74 3.18
CA LEU A 216 -7.80 -0.76 2.57
C LEU A 216 -9.14 -1.40 2.20
N ASN A 217 -10.19 -0.99 2.90
CA ASN A 217 -11.56 -1.46 2.68
C ASN A 217 -12.41 -0.36 2.06
N ILE A 218 -13.01 -0.64 0.91
CA ILE A 218 -13.71 0.33 0.08
C ILE A 218 -15.19 -0.02 0.04
N PRO A 219 -16.09 0.86 0.52
CA PRO A 219 -17.52 0.58 0.49
C PRO A 219 -18.07 0.59 -0.94
N THR A 220 -19.08 -0.25 -1.20
CA THR A 220 -19.93 -0.10 -2.37
C THR A 220 -21.09 0.81 -2.01
N CYS A 221 -21.18 1.94 -2.68
CA CYS A 221 -22.21 2.94 -2.42
C CYS A 221 -23.44 2.65 -3.29
N ALA A 222 -24.59 2.35 -2.67
CA ALA A 222 -25.86 2.25 -3.39
C ALA A 222 -26.33 3.63 -3.89
N THR A 223 -26.03 4.68 -3.12
CA THR A 223 -26.25 6.09 -3.45
C THR A 223 -25.06 6.91 -2.99
N GLY A 224 -24.78 8.03 -3.65
CA GLY A 224 -23.60 8.85 -3.36
C GLY A 224 -22.31 8.24 -3.96
N ALA A 225 -21.20 8.59 -3.34
CA ALA A 225 -19.85 8.14 -3.75
C ALA A 225 -18.99 7.87 -2.52
N VAL A 226 -17.89 7.12 -2.70
CA VAL A 226 -16.87 6.95 -1.66
C VAL A 226 -16.38 8.33 -1.22
N ARG A 227 -16.43 8.63 0.07
CA ARG A 227 -16.20 9.95 0.67
C ARG A 227 -14.72 10.32 0.84
N GLY A 228 -13.84 9.55 0.22
CA GLY A 228 -12.40 9.67 0.36
C GLY A 228 -11.81 8.59 1.27
N GLU A 229 -10.50 8.67 1.47
CA GLU A 229 -9.73 7.74 2.31
C GLU A 229 -9.52 8.34 3.70
N VAL A 230 -9.66 7.53 4.74
CA VAL A 230 -9.31 7.88 6.12
C VAL A 230 -8.46 6.78 6.75
N VAL A 231 -7.43 7.20 7.50
CA VAL A 231 -6.59 6.28 8.29
C VAL A 231 -7.16 6.16 9.68
N VAL A 232 -7.53 4.95 10.08
CA VAL A 232 -8.20 4.67 11.34
C VAL A 232 -7.73 3.34 11.93
N PRO A 233 -7.76 3.16 13.27
CA PRO A 233 -7.49 1.86 13.89
C PRO A 233 -8.59 0.85 13.53
N ILE A 234 -8.28 -0.44 13.68
CA ILE A 234 -9.28 -1.50 13.57
C ILE A 234 -10.24 -1.48 14.77
N SER A 235 -11.50 -1.77 14.53
CA SER A 235 -12.45 -2.09 15.60
C SER A 235 -12.15 -3.46 16.18
N THR A 236 -12.25 -3.61 17.49
CA THR A 236 -12.02 -4.91 18.17
C THR A 236 -13.30 -5.73 18.30
N THR A 237 -14.47 -5.12 18.15
CA THR A 237 -15.76 -5.77 18.47
C THR A 237 -16.87 -5.52 17.46
N ASP A 238 -16.82 -4.42 16.69
CA ASP A 238 -17.92 -4.06 15.79
C ASP A 238 -17.89 -4.95 14.53
N THR A 239 -18.99 -5.64 14.28
CA THR A 239 -19.22 -6.51 13.13
C THR A 239 -20.43 -6.06 12.31
N SER A 240 -20.91 -4.83 12.51
CA SER A 240 -22.14 -4.32 11.88
C SER A 240 -22.11 -4.35 10.35
N PHE A 241 -20.93 -4.23 9.75
CA PHE A 241 -20.71 -4.32 8.29
C PHE A 241 -21.06 -5.70 7.69
N LEU A 242 -21.15 -6.75 8.51
CA LEU A 242 -21.56 -8.09 8.06
C LEU A 242 -23.04 -8.16 7.66
N THR A 243 -23.87 -7.29 8.23
CA THR A 243 -25.33 -7.32 8.08
C THR A 243 -25.94 -6.03 7.57
N LYS A 244 -25.16 -4.95 7.49
CA LYS A 244 -25.62 -3.62 7.08
C LYS A 244 -24.85 -3.11 5.87
N GLN A 245 -25.51 -2.33 5.03
CA GLN A 245 -24.86 -1.62 3.93
C GLN A 245 -24.30 -0.28 4.40
N PRO A 246 -23.19 0.19 3.82
CA PRO A 246 -22.63 1.51 4.12
C PRO A 246 -23.54 2.63 3.60
N ASP A 247 -23.59 3.74 4.34
CA ASP A 247 -24.24 4.97 3.94
C ASP A 247 -23.24 6.00 3.41
N CYS A 248 -23.06 6.06 2.10
CA CYS A 248 -22.17 7.02 1.45
C CYS A 248 -22.75 8.45 1.38
N MET A 249 -23.99 8.66 1.80
CA MET A 249 -24.61 9.98 1.95
C MET A 249 -24.48 10.53 3.38
N SER A 250 -23.91 9.76 4.29
CA SER A 250 -23.69 10.16 5.69
C SER A 250 -22.92 11.48 5.79
N THR A 251 -23.27 12.31 6.77
CA THR A 251 -22.59 13.57 7.09
C THR A 251 -21.62 13.44 8.28
N ILE A 252 -21.47 12.25 8.85
CA ILE A 252 -20.54 12.00 9.96
C ILE A 252 -19.11 12.22 9.46
N ALA A 253 -18.38 13.15 10.09
CA ALA A 253 -17.08 13.63 9.60
C ALA A 253 -15.85 12.95 10.22
N ALA A 254 -15.99 12.34 11.40
CA ALA A 254 -14.87 11.82 12.19
C ALA A 254 -15.14 10.40 12.69
N PRO A 255 -15.00 9.37 11.82
CA PRO A 255 -15.05 7.98 12.28
C PRO A 255 -13.82 7.65 13.15
N ASN A 256 -14.02 6.79 14.15
CA ASN A 256 -12.99 6.46 15.13
C ASN A 256 -12.37 5.05 14.95
N ASN A 257 -12.90 4.26 14.01
CA ASN A 257 -12.36 2.95 13.66
C ASN A 257 -12.75 2.57 12.22
N ASP A 258 -12.20 1.48 11.72
CA ASP A 258 -12.36 1.01 10.34
C ASP A 258 -13.81 0.67 9.99
N VAL A 259 -14.54 -0.01 10.88
CA VAL A 259 -15.96 -0.34 10.66
C VAL A 259 -16.80 0.94 10.60
N ALA A 260 -16.60 1.85 11.57
CA ALA A 260 -17.34 3.11 11.57
C ALA A 260 -17.04 3.96 10.33
N ALA A 261 -15.77 4.02 9.89
CA ALA A 261 -15.38 4.72 8.67
C ALA A 261 -16.05 4.14 7.43
N TYR A 262 -15.96 2.82 7.26
CA TYR A 262 -16.56 2.10 6.16
C TYR A 262 -18.10 2.29 6.13
N MET A 263 -18.75 2.15 7.27
CA MET A 263 -20.22 2.25 7.39
C MET A 263 -20.77 3.64 7.06
N VAL A 264 -19.96 4.69 7.19
CA VAL A 264 -20.34 6.06 6.79
C VAL A 264 -19.72 6.48 5.46
N GLY A 265 -19.29 5.52 4.62
CA GLY A 265 -18.92 5.73 3.23
C GLY A 265 -17.48 6.11 2.95
N PHE A 266 -16.57 6.07 3.93
CA PHE A 266 -15.13 6.27 3.67
C PHE A 266 -14.43 4.97 3.25
N ALA A 267 -13.44 5.09 2.38
CA ALA A 267 -12.43 4.05 2.22
C ALA A 267 -11.58 4.00 3.49
N ALA A 268 -11.74 2.94 4.27
CA ALA A 268 -11.08 2.77 5.55
C ALA A 268 -9.70 2.12 5.35
N LEU A 269 -8.62 2.85 5.65
CA LEU A 269 -7.26 2.36 5.67
C LEU A 269 -6.84 2.10 7.12
N SER A 270 -6.46 0.87 7.42
CA SER A 270 -5.90 0.50 8.73
C SER A 270 -4.54 -0.15 8.56
N MET A 271 -3.65 0.11 9.54
CA MET A 271 -2.34 -0.52 9.58
C MET A 271 -2.39 -1.76 10.47
N LEU A 272 -2.16 -2.94 9.87
CA LEU A 272 -2.20 -4.21 10.60
C LEU A 272 -0.79 -4.73 10.86
N SER A 273 -0.58 -5.34 12.02
CA SER A 273 0.68 -6.02 12.29
C SER A 273 0.92 -7.18 11.31
N ALA A 274 2.20 -7.49 11.05
CA ALA A 274 2.60 -8.62 10.21
C ALA A 274 2.16 -9.99 10.77
N LYS A 275 1.81 -10.06 12.04
CA LYS A 275 1.27 -11.26 12.69
C LYS A 275 -0.15 -10.98 13.16
N PRO A 276 -1.04 -11.99 13.15
CA PRO A 276 -2.34 -11.89 13.82
C PRO A 276 -2.20 -11.46 15.28
N ALA A 277 -3.26 -10.87 15.83
CA ALA A 277 -3.35 -10.66 17.26
C ALA A 277 -3.32 -12.03 17.99
N PRO A 278 -2.73 -12.11 19.21
CA PRO A 278 -2.69 -13.34 20.00
C PRO A 278 -4.06 -13.80 20.46
#